data_178d694d8224b9d689758b842f769b22
#
_entry.id   178d694d8224b9d689758b842f769b22
#
_cell.length_a   1.000
_cell.length_b   1.000
_cell.length_c   1.000
_cell.angle_alpha   90.00
_cell.angle_beta   90.00
_cell.angle_gamma   90.00
#
_symmetry.space_group_name_H-M   'P 1'
#
loop_
_entity.id
_entity.type
_entity.pdbx_description
1 polymer ?
#
loop_
_entity_poly.entity_id
_entity_poly.type
_entity_poly.pdbx_seq_one_letter_code
_entity_poly.pdbx_strand_id
1 'polypeptide(L)'
;MSEEEPDEQQLPKEEKHKAAARADRWLSKYERKSRFLNKMSEDYDVFDNVFDMPTLMTINELRRDGIIQYIETSLAAGKESKVYLAVAPDSSLRIVKIYLTVSAEFKKRMQYIAGDPRFSDIKRGSRSLIMTWARKEFKNMHTAHAAGVRVPLPIAVKKNVLVMEFVADSEGNPMPALINTEEITLNDYQQVIEQMTMLYQKAKLVHADLSEYNIFKTNLGIMLFDFGSAIDIQQPNSKQFLFRDVSNINRFFEKRGIEVLPTAQVIEKIRGDTK
;
A
#
# COMPACT_ATOMS: atom_id res chain seq x y z
N MET A 1 -29.93 -51.54 32.27
CA MET A 1 -30.35 -50.24 31.75
C MET A 1 -29.60 -50.08 30.46
N SER A 2 -30.28 -50.41 29.37
CA SER A 2 -29.78 -50.33 27.99
C SER A 2 -30.07 -48.93 27.47
N GLU A 3 -29.01 -48.20 27.08
CA GLU A 3 -29.12 -46.91 26.37
C GLU A 3 -29.45 -47.21 24.91
N GLU A 4 -30.62 -46.75 24.46
CA GLU A 4 -31.04 -46.79 23.07
C GLU A 4 -30.32 -45.64 22.29
N GLU A 5 -29.59 -46.00 21.22
CA GLU A 5 -29.06 -45.04 20.23
C GLU A 5 -30.22 -44.44 19.41
N PRO A 6 -30.17 -43.15 19.05
CA PRO A 6 -31.23 -42.53 18.26
C PRO A 6 -31.17 -42.97 16.80
N ASP A 7 -32.31 -43.37 16.31
CA ASP A 7 -32.65 -43.87 14.97
C ASP A 7 -32.25 -42.84 13.88
N GLU A 8 -31.31 -43.18 12.99
CA GLU A 8 -30.96 -42.42 11.80
C GLU A 8 -32.14 -42.40 10.81
N GLN A 9 -32.93 -41.34 10.80
CA GLN A 9 -33.99 -41.13 9.82
C GLN A 9 -33.41 -41.13 8.40
N GLN A 10 -33.63 -42.21 7.66
CA GLN A 10 -33.25 -42.39 6.27
C GLN A 10 -34.08 -41.44 5.38
N LEU A 11 -33.44 -40.39 4.85
CA LEU A 11 -34.03 -39.50 3.84
C LEU A 11 -34.51 -40.28 2.60
N PRO A 12 -35.66 -39.91 1.98
CA PRO A 12 -36.20 -40.53 0.77
C PRO A 12 -35.15 -40.55 -0.37
N LYS A 13 -35.12 -41.61 -1.19
CA LYS A 13 -34.15 -41.82 -2.28
C LYS A 13 -34.05 -40.62 -3.26
N GLU A 14 -35.15 -39.90 -3.51
CA GLU A 14 -35.17 -38.68 -4.35
C GLU A 14 -34.44 -37.49 -3.72
N GLU A 15 -34.51 -37.33 -2.41
CA GLU A 15 -33.77 -36.27 -1.72
C GLU A 15 -32.26 -36.55 -1.66
N LYS A 16 -31.89 -37.85 -1.50
CA LYS A 16 -30.46 -38.26 -1.62
C LYS A 16 -29.92 -38.01 -3.00
N HIS A 17 -30.67 -38.23 -4.09
CA HIS A 17 -30.25 -37.87 -5.45
C HIS A 17 -30.14 -36.36 -5.71
N LYS A 18 -31.07 -35.59 -5.15
CA LYS A 18 -31.01 -34.09 -5.23
C LYS A 18 -29.86 -33.50 -4.41
N ALA A 19 -29.56 -34.10 -3.26
CA ALA A 19 -28.43 -33.70 -2.42
C ALA A 19 -27.09 -34.06 -3.08
N ALA A 20 -26.97 -35.26 -3.69
CA ALA A 20 -25.80 -35.68 -4.45
C ALA A 20 -25.56 -34.78 -5.68
N ALA A 21 -26.60 -34.45 -6.45
CA ALA A 21 -26.51 -33.55 -7.59
C ALA A 21 -26.19 -32.09 -7.20
N ARG A 22 -26.59 -31.66 -5.99
CA ARG A 22 -26.15 -30.37 -5.41
C ARG A 22 -24.70 -30.41 -4.96
N ALA A 23 -24.27 -31.51 -4.35
CA ALA A 23 -22.87 -31.71 -3.95
C ALA A 23 -21.95 -31.77 -5.16
N ASP A 24 -22.34 -32.48 -6.25
CA ASP A 24 -21.57 -32.55 -7.50
C ASP A 24 -21.49 -31.19 -8.23
N ARG A 25 -22.56 -30.41 -8.24
CA ARG A 25 -22.51 -29.01 -8.76
C ARG A 25 -21.65 -28.12 -7.88
N TRP A 26 -21.68 -28.32 -6.57
CA TRP A 26 -20.84 -27.57 -5.65
C TRP A 26 -19.38 -28.01 -5.78
N LEU A 27 -19.08 -29.30 -5.87
CA LEU A 27 -17.76 -29.88 -6.13
C LEU A 27 -17.21 -29.45 -7.49
N SER A 28 -18.00 -29.47 -8.57
CA SER A 28 -17.54 -29.03 -9.90
C SER A 28 -17.28 -27.51 -9.98
N LYS A 29 -18.03 -26.74 -9.17
CA LYS A 29 -17.78 -25.29 -8.98
C LYS A 29 -16.55 -25.05 -8.09
N TYR A 30 -16.34 -25.95 -7.14
CA TYR A 30 -15.17 -25.95 -6.25
C TYR A 30 -13.93 -26.46 -6.99
N GLU A 31 -14.02 -27.46 -7.86
CA GLU A 31 -12.92 -27.99 -8.67
C GLU A 31 -12.50 -27.04 -9.80
N ARG A 32 -13.43 -26.30 -10.43
CA ARG A 32 -13.06 -25.18 -11.31
C ARG A 32 -12.39 -24.04 -10.55
N LYS A 33 -12.81 -23.80 -9.31
CA LYS A 33 -12.18 -22.88 -8.38
C LYS A 33 -10.84 -23.43 -7.88
N SER A 34 -10.73 -24.75 -7.68
CA SER A 34 -9.55 -25.46 -7.21
C SER A 34 -8.48 -25.63 -8.28
N ARG A 35 -8.81 -25.81 -9.57
CA ARG A 35 -7.80 -25.74 -10.66
C ARG A 35 -7.17 -24.35 -10.78
N PHE A 36 -7.93 -23.33 -10.48
CA PHE A 36 -7.44 -21.96 -10.33
C PHE A 36 -6.67 -21.78 -9.01
N LEU A 37 -7.10 -22.47 -7.95
CA LEU A 37 -6.46 -22.50 -6.64
C LEU A 37 -5.24 -23.44 -6.61
N ASN A 38 -5.16 -24.51 -7.43
CA ASN A 38 -3.99 -25.39 -7.46
C ASN A 38 -2.75 -24.76 -8.14
N LYS A 39 -2.94 -23.78 -9.02
CA LYS A 39 -1.83 -22.90 -9.44
C LYS A 39 -1.47 -21.88 -8.34
N MET A 40 -2.40 -21.65 -7.40
CA MET A 40 -2.19 -20.86 -6.18
C MET A 40 -1.85 -21.72 -4.94
N SER A 41 -1.99 -23.07 -4.99
CA SER A 41 -1.86 -23.89 -3.76
C SER A 41 -0.40 -24.06 -3.32
N GLU A 42 0.56 -24.00 -4.21
CA GLU A 42 1.97 -23.90 -3.82
C GLU A 42 2.28 -22.52 -3.21
N ASP A 43 1.57 -21.47 -3.64
CA ASP A 43 1.62 -20.15 -3.01
C ASP A 43 0.71 -20.06 -1.77
N TYR A 44 -0.40 -20.82 -1.70
CA TYR A 44 -1.37 -20.78 -0.59
C TYR A 44 -0.81 -21.33 0.73
N ASP A 45 0.03 -22.36 0.69
CA ASP A 45 0.73 -22.84 1.90
C ASP A 45 1.68 -21.79 2.48
N VAL A 46 2.17 -20.87 1.63
CA VAL A 46 2.91 -19.68 2.05
C VAL A 46 1.96 -18.58 2.53
N PHE A 47 0.77 -18.44 1.93
CA PHE A 47 -0.22 -17.40 2.25
C PHE A 47 -1.02 -17.72 3.53
N ASP A 48 -1.37 -18.98 3.80
CA ASP A 48 -2.11 -19.38 5.02
C ASP A 48 -1.31 -19.17 6.30
N ASN A 49 0.02 -19.25 6.24
CA ASN A 49 0.90 -18.91 7.37
C ASN A 49 1.20 -17.41 7.48
N VAL A 50 0.78 -16.58 6.50
CA VAL A 50 1.21 -15.17 6.36
C VAL A 50 0.07 -14.19 6.55
N PHE A 51 -1.19 -14.56 6.23
CA PHE A 51 -2.35 -13.68 6.34
C PHE A 51 -3.42 -14.24 7.25
N ASP A 52 -4.04 -13.34 8.02
CA ASP A 52 -5.25 -13.70 8.76
C ASP A 52 -6.46 -13.83 7.80
N MET A 53 -7.45 -14.66 8.16
CA MET A 53 -8.66 -14.89 7.39
C MET A 53 -9.37 -13.60 6.93
N PRO A 54 -9.50 -12.54 7.73
CA PRO A 54 -10.06 -11.26 7.29
C PRO A 54 -9.30 -10.58 6.16
N THR A 55 -7.96 -10.71 6.10
CA THR A 55 -7.14 -10.20 4.99
C THR A 55 -7.38 -11.01 3.72
N LEU A 56 -7.44 -12.34 3.81
CA LEU A 56 -7.80 -13.22 2.67
C LEU A 56 -9.20 -12.91 2.13
N MET A 57 -10.19 -12.70 3.01
CA MET A 57 -11.52 -12.26 2.60
C MET A 57 -11.48 -10.91 1.88
N THR A 58 -10.64 -9.97 2.33
CA THR A 58 -10.48 -8.66 1.69
C THR A 58 -9.88 -8.77 0.29
N ILE A 59 -8.89 -9.63 0.11
CA ILE A 59 -8.30 -9.93 -1.21
C ILE A 59 -9.37 -10.53 -2.14
N ASN A 60 -10.20 -11.47 -1.66
CA ASN A 60 -11.30 -12.01 -2.43
C ASN A 60 -12.38 -10.98 -2.79
N GLU A 61 -12.65 -10.01 -1.91
CA GLU A 61 -13.53 -8.89 -2.22
C GLU A 61 -12.94 -8.02 -3.35
N LEU A 62 -11.65 -7.67 -3.31
CA LEU A 62 -10.96 -6.92 -4.37
C LEU A 62 -10.97 -7.66 -5.72
N ARG A 63 -10.90 -8.99 -5.69
CA ARG A 63 -11.04 -9.81 -6.90
C ARG A 63 -12.45 -9.76 -7.49
N ARG A 64 -13.48 -9.88 -6.64
CA ARG A 64 -14.89 -9.78 -7.09
C ARG A 64 -15.22 -8.40 -7.65
N ASP A 65 -14.60 -7.34 -7.10
CA ASP A 65 -14.76 -5.98 -7.54
C ASP A 65 -13.98 -5.67 -8.84
N GLY A 66 -13.23 -6.65 -9.40
CA GLY A 66 -12.43 -6.49 -10.61
C GLY A 66 -11.18 -5.62 -10.42
N ILE A 67 -10.79 -5.37 -9.16
CA ILE A 67 -9.59 -4.57 -8.86
C ILE A 67 -8.32 -5.37 -9.11
N ILE A 68 -8.27 -6.63 -8.73
CA ILE A 68 -7.19 -7.57 -9.02
C ILE A 68 -7.78 -8.88 -9.53
N GLN A 69 -7.04 -9.62 -10.34
CA GLN A 69 -7.40 -10.97 -10.76
C GLN A 69 -6.74 -12.01 -9.86
N TYR A 70 -5.43 -11.90 -9.65
CA TYR A 70 -4.65 -12.73 -8.73
C TYR A 70 -3.41 -11.98 -8.22
N ILE A 71 -2.84 -12.48 -7.13
CA ILE A 71 -1.53 -12.05 -6.62
C ILE A 71 -0.49 -12.98 -7.25
N GLU A 72 0.58 -12.41 -7.80
CA GLU A 72 1.60 -13.15 -8.55
C GLU A 72 2.80 -13.51 -7.68
N THR A 73 3.41 -12.52 -7.02
CA THR A 73 4.61 -12.72 -6.21
C THR A 73 4.76 -11.70 -5.10
N SER A 74 5.57 -12.02 -4.09
CA SER A 74 5.96 -11.08 -3.04
C SER A 74 7.14 -10.25 -3.52
N LEU A 75 7.03 -8.92 -3.44
CA LEU A 75 8.10 -7.98 -3.80
C LEU A 75 8.91 -7.53 -2.59
N ALA A 76 8.25 -7.34 -1.45
CA ALA A 76 8.90 -6.89 -0.23
C ALA A 76 8.13 -7.34 1.01
N ALA A 77 8.86 -7.68 2.07
CA ALA A 77 8.30 -8.03 3.37
C ALA A 77 8.94 -7.16 4.45
N GLY A 78 8.17 -6.19 4.95
CA GLY A 78 8.55 -5.35 6.07
C GLY A 78 7.86 -5.78 7.37
N LYS A 79 8.26 -5.16 8.49
CA LYS A 79 7.65 -5.41 9.81
C LYS A 79 6.20 -4.96 9.92
N GLU A 80 5.79 -4.01 9.10
CA GLU A 80 4.49 -3.33 9.20
C GLU A 80 3.57 -3.60 8.01
N SER A 81 4.14 -3.93 6.86
CA SER A 81 3.40 -4.26 5.64
C SER A 81 4.18 -5.24 4.77
N LYS A 82 3.45 -5.95 3.95
CA LYS A 82 3.97 -6.77 2.86
C LYS A 82 3.46 -6.22 1.54
N VAL A 83 4.32 -6.24 0.54
CA VAL A 83 4.06 -5.70 -0.80
C VAL A 83 4.10 -6.83 -1.81
N TYR A 84 3.04 -6.94 -2.60
CA TYR A 84 2.88 -7.98 -3.60
C TYR A 84 2.64 -7.37 -4.98
N LEU A 85 3.15 -8.05 -5.99
CA LEU A 85 2.75 -7.86 -7.38
C LEU A 85 1.43 -8.61 -7.61
N ALA A 86 0.48 -7.96 -8.26
CA ALA A 86 -0.80 -8.53 -8.64
C ALA A 86 -1.11 -8.21 -10.10
N VAL A 87 -1.90 -9.05 -10.73
CA VAL A 87 -2.40 -8.88 -12.08
C VAL A 87 -3.87 -8.48 -12.01
N ALA A 88 -4.26 -7.47 -12.77
CA ALA A 88 -5.65 -7.03 -12.93
C ALA A 88 -6.36 -7.79 -14.06
N PRO A 89 -7.71 -7.72 -14.17
CA PRO A 89 -8.45 -8.40 -15.24
C PRO A 89 -8.07 -7.95 -16.66
N ASP A 90 -7.58 -6.72 -16.81
CA ASP A 90 -7.06 -6.15 -18.06
C ASP A 90 -5.58 -6.49 -18.33
N SER A 91 -5.00 -7.40 -17.53
CA SER A 91 -3.59 -7.80 -17.56
C SER A 91 -2.61 -6.71 -17.11
N SER A 92 -3.08 -5.56 -16.66
CA SER A 92 -2.19 -4.56 -16.06
C SER A 92 -1.63 -5.03 -14.72
N LEU A 93 -0.38 -4.62 -14.42
CA LEU A 93 0.27 -4.95 -13.16
C LEU A 93 -0.10 -3.92 -12.09
N ARG A 94 -0.27 -4.40 -10.87
CA ARG A 94 -0.65 -3.60 -9.69
C ARG A 94 0.17 -3.99 -8.47
N ILE A 95 0.36 -3.02 -7.59
CA ILE A 95 0.91 -3.27 -6.25
C ILE A 95 -0.24 -3.47 -5.27
N VAL A 96 -0.15 -4.53 -4.48
CA VAL A 96 -1.01 -4.82 -3.33
C VAL A 96 -0.19 -4.70 -2.06
N LYS A 97 -0.36 -3.62 -1.31
CA LYS A 97 0.29 -3.37 -0.01
C LYS A 97 -0.66 -3.79 1.09
N ILE A 98 -0.26 -4.80 1.86
CA ILE A 98 -1.05 -5.38 2.95
C ILE A 98 -0.43 -4.97 4.28
N TYR A 99 -1.17 -4.19 5.06
CA TYR A 99 -0.75 -3.79 6.40
C TYR A 99 -0.98 -4.91 7.39
N LEU A 100 0.08 -5.25 8.13
CA LEU A 100 0.07 -6.33 9.10
C LEU A 100 -0.40 -5.85 10.47
N THR A 101 -0.75 -6.81 11.33
CA THR A 101 -1.23 -6.54 12.69
C THR A 101 -0.18 -5.78 13.51
N VAL A 102 -0.65 -4.88 14.38
CA VAL A 102 0.13 -3.88 15.11
C VAL A 102 1.30 -4.47 15.89
N SER A 103 2.51 -4.15 15.47
CA SER A 103 3.71 -4.22 16.32
C SER A 103 3.73 -3.07 17.34
N ALA A 104 4.56 -3.18 18.39
CA ALA A 104 4.77 -2.09 19.35
C ALA A 104 5.29 -0.80 18.66
N GLU A 105 6.00 -0.94 17.54
CA GLU A 105 6.51 0.17 16.72
C GLU A 105 5.39 0.93 15.99
N PHE A 106 4.32 0.23 15.60
CA PHE A 106 3.17 0.87 14.97
C PHE A 106 2.46 1.86 15.92
N LYS A 107 2.50 1.63 17.24
CA LYS A 107 1.97 2.58 18.22
C LYS A 107 2.72 3.91 18.20
N LYS A 108 4.01 3.92 17.88
CA LYS A 108 4.81 5.15 17.75
C LYS A 108 4.35 6.03 16.58
N ARG A 109 3.67 5.44 15.58
CA ARG A 109 3.13 6.16 14.43
C ARG A 109 1.82 6.90 14.73
N MET A 110 1.24 6.73 15.93
CA MET A 110 0.05 7.50 16.32
C MET A 110 0.25 9.01 16.19
N GLN A 111 1.49 9.52 16.33
CA GLN A 111 1.80 10.94 16.14
C GLN A 111 1.44 11.48 14.73
N TYR A 112 1.42 10.61 13.70
CA TYR A 112 1.06 10.99 12.32
C TYR A 112 -0.45 10.98 12.08
N ILE A 113 -1.23 10.41 13.00
CA ILE A 113 -2.69 10.35 12.95
C ILE A 113 -3.30 11.30 14.00
N ALA A 114 -2.67 11.38 15.17
CA ALA A 114 -3.13 12.24 16.25
C ALA A 114 -3.15 13.72 15.81
N GLY A 115 -4.31 14.34 15.91
CA GLY A 115 -4.51 15.74 15.49
C GLY A 115 -4.85 15.93 14.02
N ASP A 116 -4.97 14.85 13.22
CA ASP A 116 -5.49 14.96 11.86
C ASP A 116 -7.04 14.84 11.86
N PRO A 117 -7.77 15.94 11.57
CA PRO A 117 -9.24 15.95 11.64
C PRO A 117 -9.88 14.96 10.67
N ARG A 118 -9.16 14.53 9.63
CA ARG A 118 -9.63 13.53 8.66
C ARG A 118 -9.76 12.12 9.27
N PHE A 119 -9.21 11.90 10.47
CA PHE A 119 -9.12 10.61 11.15
C PHE A 119 -9.51 10.69 12.64
N SER A 120 -10.40 11.63 13.01
CA SER A 120 -10.87 11.84 14.38
C SER A 120 -11.63 10.66 14.98
N ASP A 121 -12.35 9.88 14.15
CA ASP A 121 -13.26 8.81 14.59
C ASP A 121 -12.59 7.42 14.64
N ILE A 122 -11.36 7.32 15.13
CA ILE A 122 -10.68 6.04 15.25
C ILE A 122 -11.29 5.23 16.40
N LYS A 123 -12.00 4.15 16.06
CA LYS A 123 -12.44 3.16 17.06
C LYS A 123 -11.21 2.56 17.76
N ARG A 124 -11.26 2.45 19.08
CA ARG A 124 -10.19 1.82 19.86
C ARG A 124 -10.01 0.36 19.42
N GLY A 125 -8.79 -0.02 19.04
CA GLY A 125 -8.41 -1.37 18.63
C GLY A 125 -7.33 -1.39 17.56
N SER A 126 -6.44 -2.36 17.64
CA SER A 126 -5.29 -2.47 16.74
C SER A 126 -5.69 -2.64 15.27
N ARG A 127 -6.74 -3.41 14.99
CA ARG A 127 -7.25 -3.63 13.62
C ARG A 127 -7.86 -2.35 13.02
N SER A 128 -8.61 -1.58 13.81
CA SER A 128 -9.16 -0.30 13.37
C SER A 128 -8.06 0.69 13.01
N LEU A 129 -6.98 0.72 13.77
CA LEU A 129 -5.83 1.57 13.53
C LEU A 129 -5.13 1.22 12.21
N ILE A 130 -4.94 -0.07 11.92
CA ILE A 130 -4.34 -0.54 10.66
C ILE A 130 -5.18 -0.14 9.46
N MET A 131 -6.51 -0.33 9.54
CA MET A 131 -7.44 0.06 8.47
C MET A 131 -7.45 1.59 8.27
N THR A 132 -7.30 2.35 9.35
CA THR A 132 -7.17 3.81 9.27
C THR A 132 -5.86 4.21 8.60
N TRP A 133 -4.77 3.50 8.90
CA TRP A 133 -3.48 3.75 8.27
C TRP A 133 -3.51 3.50 6.76
N ALA A 134 -4.05 2.36 6.33
CA ALA A 134 -4.22 2.07 4.90
C ALA A 134 -5.06 3.15 4.19
N ARG A 135 -6.17 3.57 4.82
CA ARG A 135 -7.01 4.67 4.30
C ARG A 135 -6.28 6.01 4.27
N LYS A 136 -5.44 6.28 5.29
CA LYS A 136 -4.65 7.51 5.36
C LYS A 136 -3.66 7.58 4.20
N GLU A 137 -2.90 6.51 3.96
CA GLU A 137 -1.97 6.46 2.83
C GLU A 137 -2.70 6.65 1.50
N PHE A 138 -3.79 5.91 1.27
CA PHE A 138 -4.61 6.08 0.07
C PHE A 138 -5.08 7.53 -0.13
N LYS A 139 -5.62 8.17 0.91
CA LYS A 139 -6.08 9.56 0.83
C LYS A 139 -4.94 10.53 0.56
N ASN A 140 -3.79 10.34 1.21
CA ASN A 140 -2.62 11.19 1.00
C ASN A 140 -2.10 11.07 -0.44
N MET A 141 -1.98 9.83 -0.96
CA MET A 141 -1.59 9.59 -2.36
C MET A 141 -2.59 10.23 -3.33
N HIS A 142 -3.90 10.06 -3.10
CA HIS A 142 -4.94 10.64 -3.92
C HIS A 142 -4.87 12.18 -3.91
N THR A 143 -4.67 12.80 -2.75
CA THR A 143 -4.52 14.25 -2.61
C THR A 143 -3.27 14.76 -3.32
N ALA A 144 -2.14 14.04 -3.18
CA ALA A 144 -0.89 14.38 -3.86
C ALA A 144 -1.04 14.27 -5.39
N HIS A 145 -1.62 13.16 -5.88
CA HIS A 145 -1.88 12.96 -7.31
C HIS A 145 -2.78 14.04 -7.90
N ALA A 146 -3.89 14.37 -7.22
CA ALA A 146 -4.83 15.43 -7.65
C ALA A 146 -4.18 16.83 -7.69
N ALA A 147 -3.15 17.05 -6.87
CA ALA A 147 -2.35 18.28 -6.87
C ALA A 147 -1.24 18.29 -7.95
N GLY A 148 -1.11 17.23 -8.73
CA GLY A 148 -0.11 17.08 -9.80
C GLY A 148 1.24 16.58 -9.32
N VAL A 149 1.37 16.15 -8.06
CA VAL A 149 2.58 15.47 -7.57
C VAL A 149 2.68 14.10 -8.24
N ARG A 150 3.85 13.75 -8.75
CA ARG A 150 4.08 12.41 -9.33
C ARG A 150 4.16 11.38 -8.22
N VAL A 151 3.16 10.51 -8.18
CA VAL A 151 3.02 9.40 -7.23
C VAL A 151 2.44 8.20 -7.97
N PRO A 152 2.68 6.95 -7.54
CA PRO A 152 1.96 5.80 -8.09
C PRO A 152 0.46 6.03 -7.96
N LEU A 153 -0.32 5.79 -9.01
CA LEU A 153 -1.76 6.02 -9.00
C LEU A 153 -2.43 5.16 -7.92
N PRO A 154 -3.10 5.75 -6.91
CA PRO A 154 -3.85 4.99 -5.93
C PRO A 154 -5.15 4.47 -6.56
N ILE A 155 -5.34 3.14 -6.59
CA ILE A 155 -6.45 2.50 -7.29
C ILE A 155 -7.60 2.18 -6.34
N ALA A 156 -7.31 1.52 -5.21
CA ALA A 156 -8.32 1.14 -4.24
C ALA A 156 -7.73 0.96 -2.84
N VAL A 157 -8.58 1.15 -1.82
CA VAL A 157 -8.26 0.75 -0.45
C VAL A 157 -9.45 0.00 0.15
N LYS A 158 -9.18 -1.16 0.72
CA LYS A 158 -10.21 -1.98 1.38
C LYS A 158 -9.65 -2.56 2.66
N LYS A 159 -10.24 -2.19 3.79
CA LYS A 159 -9.75 -2.57 5.14
C LYS A 159 -8.25 -2.25 5.31
N ASN A 160 -7.41 -3.30 5.45
CA ASN A 160 -5.95 -3.20 5.61
C ASN A 160 -5.16 -3.40 4.31
N VAL A 161 -5.83 -3.37 3.15
CA VAL A 161 -5.22 -3.61 1.84
C VAL A 161 -5.34 -2.35 0.99
N LEU A 162 -4.21 -1.87 0.50
CA LEU A 162 -4.07 -0.76 -0.44
C LEU A 162 -3.61 -1.31 -1.79
N VAL A 163 -4.29 -0.91 -2.87
CA VAL A 163 -3.93 -1.25 -4.25
C VAL A 163 -3.56 0.02 -4.99
N MET A 164 -2.41 -0.01 -5.67
CA MET A 164 -1.87 1.11 -6.43
C MET A 164 -1.20 0.63 -7.72
N GLU A 165 -0.84 1.57 -8.57
CA GLU A 165 -0.08 1.35 -9.79
C GLU A 165 1.25 0.64 -9.50
N PHE A 166 1.62 -0.30 -10.37
CA PHE A 166 2.96 -0.85 -10.42
C PHE A 166 3.85 0.04 -11.29
N VAL A 167 4.86 0.64 -10.69
CA VAL A 167 5.83 1.48 -11.39
C VAL A 167 6.96 0.60 -11.89
N ALA A 168 7.09 0.50 -13.21
CA ALA A 168 8.06 -0.33 -13.89
C ALA A 168 9.13 0.49 -14.61
N ASP A 169 10.28 -0.14 -14.85
CA ASP A 169 11.28 0.34 -15.80
C ASP A 169 10.86 0.02 -17.25
N SER A 170 11.72 0.30 -18.23
CA SER A 170 11.46 0.04 -19.64
C SER A 170 11.38 -1.45 -20.01
N GLU A 171 11.86 -2.32 -19.15
CA GLU A 171 11.86 -3.78 -19.34
C GLU A 171 10.69 -4.45 -18.61
N GLY A 172 9.91 -3.68 -17.82
CA GLY A 172 8.79 -4.18 -17.03
C GLY A 172 9.19 -4.69 -15.64
N ASN A 173 10.43 -4.49 -15.21
CA ASN A 173 10.86 -4.81 -13.85
C ASN A 173 10.41 -3.75 -12.84
N PRO A 174 10.31 -4.06 -11.54
CA PRO A 174 10.03 -3.06 -10.51
C PRO A 174 11.02 -1.90 -10.58
N MET A 175 10.51 -0.66 -10.61
CA MET A 175 11.36 0.54 -10.58
C MET A 175 12.22 0.55 -9.32
N PRO A 176 13.56 0.68 -9.43
CA PRO A 176 14.40 0.78 -8.26
C PRO A 176 14.20 2.10 -7.52
N ALA A 177 14.33 2.09 -6.20
CA ALA A 177 14.39 3.31 -5.41
C ALA A 177 15.66 4.11 -5.75
N LEU A 178 15.60 5.42 -5.58
CA LEU A 178 16.66 6.37 -5.94
C LEU A 178 18.03 6.00 -5.33
N ILE A 179 18.05 5.41 -4.14
CA ILE A 179 19.28 4.90 -3.49
C ILE A 179 20.04 3.90 -4.36
N ASN A 180 19.31 3.08 -5.13
CA ASN A 180 19.84 2.02 -5.97
C ASN A 180 20.08 2.47 -7.42
N THR A 181 19.86 3.76 -7.73
CA THR A 181 20.09 4.33 -9.04
C THR A 181 21.57 4.79 -9.16
N GLU A 182 22.24 4.35 -10.22
CA GLU A 182 23.67 4.65 -10.43
C GLU A 182 23.89 6.11 -10.82
N GLU A 183 23.15 6.58 -11.81
CA GLU A 183 23.26 7.94 -12.33
C GLU A 183 22.32 8.90 -11.62
N ILE A 184 22.88 9.77 -10.79
CA ILE A 184 22.17 10.84 -10.08
C ILE A 184 22.70 12.19 -10.57
N THR A 185 21.82 13.12 -10.89
CA THR A 185 22.17 14.42 -11.48
C THR A 185 21.61 15.58 -10.66
N LEU A 186 22.11 16.79 -10.94
CA LEU A 186 21.54 18.03 -10.38
C LEU A 186 20.06 18.22 -10.79
N ASN A 187 19.68 17.77 -11.98
CA ASN A 187 18.30 17.83 -12.44
C ASN A 187 17.38 16.92 -11.59
N ASP A 188 17.88 15.77 -11.14
CA ASP A 188 17.12 14.89 -10.24
C ASP A 188 16.86 15.58 -8.89
N TYR A 189 17.87 16.25 -8.33
CA TYR A 189 17.72 17.06 -7.12
C TYR A 189 16.66 18.15 -7.30
N GLN A 190 16.75 18.92 -8.38
CA GLN A 190 15.80 20.00 -8.69
C GLN A 190 14.37 19.47 -8.80
N GLN A 191 14.18 18.31 -9.45
CA GLN A 191 12.87 17.68 -9.56
C GLN A 191 12.34 17.18 -8.21
N VAL A 192 13.18 16.63 -7.31
CA VAL A 192 12.74 16.28 -5.95
C VAL A 192 12.22 17.51 -5.22
N ILE A 193 12.96 18.64 -5.27
CA ILE A 193 12.52 19.88 -4.63
C ILE A 193 11.23 20.41 -5.27
N GLU A 194 11.07 20.29 -6.57
CA GLU A 194 9.81 20.64 -7.26
C GLU A 194 8.64 19.81 -6.76
N GLN A 195 8.80 18.47 -6.69
CA GLN A 195 7.74 17.58 -6.19
C GLN A 195 7.40 17.88 -4.71
N MET A 196 8.40 18.15 -3.87
CA MET A 196 8.19 18.60 -2.49
C MET A 196 7.44 19.93 -2.41
N THR A 197 7.76 20.87 -3.31
CA THR A 197 7.10 22.18 -3.41
C THR A 197 5.61 22.00 -3.79
N MET A 198 5.33 21.20 -4.80
CA MET A 198 3.95 20.89 -5.20
C MET A 198 3.18 20.19 -4.08
N LEU A 199 3.82 19.23 -3.40
CA LEU A 199 3.21 18.53 -2.26
C LEU A 199 2.84 19.49 -1.15
N TYR A 200 3.74 20.43 -0.79
CA TYR A 200 3.49 21.42 0.26
C TYR A 200 2.46 22.47 -0.16
N GLN A 201 2.68 23.13 -1.30
CA GLN A 201 1.90 24.29 -1.70
C GLN A 201 0.52 23.93 -2.24
N LYS A 202 0.41 22.85 -3.04
CA LYS A 202 -0.86 22.46 -3.69
C LYS A 202 -1.60 21.39 -2.93
N ALA A 203 -0.93 20.29 -2.55
CA ALA A 203 -1.57 19.21 -1.81
C ALA A 203 -1.75 19.52 -0.32
N LYS A 204 -1.08 20.54 0.21
CA LYS A 204 -1.07 20.91 1.64
C LYS A 204 -0.59 19.78 2.54
N LEU A 205 0.39 19.01 2.06
CA LEU A 205 0.98 17.88 2.78
C LEU A 205 2.49 18.05 2.94
N VAL A 206 3.02 17.46 4.01
CA VAL A 206 4.43 17.13 4.20
C VAL A 206 4.54 15.62 4.16
N HIS A 207 5.53 15.07 3.47
CA HIS A 207 5.71 13.60 3.36
C HIS A 207 6.01 12.97 4.71
N ALA A 208 6.79 13.64 5.52
CA ALA A 208 7.14 13.30 6.91
C ALA A 208 7.90 11.97 7.08
N ASP A 209 8.42 11.41 5.97
CA ASP A 209 9.34 10.27 5.95
C ASP A 209 10.07 10.21 4.60
N LEU A 210 10.31 11.38 3.96
CA LEU A 210 10.98 11.42 2.67
C LEU A 210 12.47 11.15 2.81
N SER A 211 12.92 10.24 1.96
CA SER A 211 14.33 9.89 1.79
C SER A 211 14.54 9.25 0.42
N GLU A 212 15.78 8.99 0.08
CA GLU A 212 16.19 8.29 -1.15
C GLU A 212 15.56 6.88 -1.32
N TYR A 213 15.02 6.33 -0.25
CA TYR A 213 14.33 5.03 -0.24
C TYR A 213 12.87 5.14 -0.66
N ASN A 214 12.28 6.34 -0.65
CA ASN A 214 10.87 6.61 -0.94
C ASN A 214 10.71 7.46 -2.21
N ILE A 215 11.65 7.37 -3.13
CA ILE A 215 11.69 8.08 -4.40
C ILE A 215 12.06 7.10 -5.51
N PHE A 216 11.33 7.16 -6.64
CA PHE A 216 11.73 6.52 -7.90
C PHE A 216 12.30 7.57 -8.88
N LYS A 217 13.31 7.18 -9.66
CA LYS A 217 13.73 7.90 -10.85
C LYS A 217 13.16 7.17 -12.06
N THR A 218 12.10 7.72 -12.66
CA THR A 218 11.41 7.15 -13.82
C THR A 218 11.78 7.90 -15.10
N ASN A 219 11.38 7.37 -16.25
CA ASN A 219 11.53 8.06 -17.55
C ASN A 219 10.73 9.37 -17.60
N LEU A 220 9.70 9.52 -16.76
CA LEU A 220 8.91 10.75 -16.63
C LEU A 220 9.47 11.71 -15.57
N GLY A 221 10.58 11.34 -14.93
CA GLY A 221 11.23 12.10 -13.88
C GLY A 221 11.02 11.50 -12.48
N ILE A 222 11.26 12.31 -11.47
CA ILE A 222 11.17 11.90 -10.05
C ILE A 222 9.72 11.65 -9.66
N MET A 223 9.45 10.52 -8.96
CA MET A 223 8.17 10.12 -8.42
C MET A 223 8.32 9.77 -6.94
N LEU A 224 7.46 10.33 -6.08
CA LEU A 224 7.45 10.07 -4.64
C LEU A 224 6.52 8.91 -4.32
N PHE A 225 6.87 8.07 -3.34
CA PHE A 225 6.00 6.98 -2.88
C PHE A 225 6.09 6.76 -1.36
N ASP A 226 5.24 5.87 -0.81
CA ASP A 226 5.07 5.59 0.63
C ASP A 226 4.56 6.79 1.46
N PHE A 227 3.32 7.20 1.19
CA PHE A 227 2.65 8.34 1.82
C PHE A 227 1.99 8.00 3.17
N GLY A 228 2.29 6.86 3.77
CA GLY A 228 1.73 6.43 5.05
C GLY A 228 1.98 7.45 6.17
N SER A 229 3.17 8.03 6.24
CA SER A 229 3.57 9.03 7.23
C SER A 229 3.12 10.46 6.89
N ALA A 230 2.71 10.76 5.66
CA ALA A 230 2.42 12.12 5.23
C ALA A 230 1.31 12.79 6.06
N ILE A 231 1.50 14.06 6.41
CA ILE A 231 0.63 14.84 7.29
C ILE A 231 0.24 16.17 6.65
N ASP A 232 -0.88 16.74 7.12
CA ASP A 232 -1.30 18.07 6.76
C ASP A 232 -0.32 19.14 7.28
N ILE A 233 -0.08 20.20 6.48
CA ILE A 233 0.84 21.30 6.84
C ILE A 233 0.40 22.06 8.10
N GLN A 234 -0.89 22.00 8.45
CA GLN A 234 -1.44 22.63 9.64
C GLN A 234 -1.13 21.87 10.94
N GLN A 235 -0.67 20.61 10.85
CA GLN A 235 -0.30 19.87 12.03
C GLN A 235 0.92 20.49 12.74
N PRO A 236 0.95 20.51 14.08
CA PRO A 236 2.01 21.18 14.84
C PRO A 236 3.43 20.79 14.46
N ASN A 237 3.64 19.51 14.15
CA ASN A 237 4.95 18.94 13.83
C ASN A 237 5.34 19.06 12.35
N SER A 238 4.50 19.65 11.49
CA SER A 238 4.72 19.70 10.04
C SER A 238 6.03 20.39 9.66
N LYS A 239 6.37 21.49 10.33
CA LYS A 239 7.62 22.22 10.11
C LYS A 239 8.86 21.38 10.44
N GLN A 240 8.81 20.63 11.53
CA GLN A 240 9.89 19.74 11.96
C GLN A 240 10.07 18.57 10.97
N PHE A 241 8.98 18.01 10.50
CA PHE A 241 9.03 16.93 9.50
C PHE A 241 9.52 17.44 8.13
N LEU A 242 9.08 18.63 7.69
CA LEU A 242 9.61 19.25 6.47
C LEU A 242 11.13 19.48 6.56
N PHE A 243 11.60 20.00 7.68
CA PHE A 243 13.03 20.18 7.92
C PHE A 243 13.81 18.85 7.81
N ARG A 244 13.28 17.79 8.42
CA ARG A 244 13.89 16.46 8.38
C ARG A 244 13.92 15.91 6.96
N ASP A 245 12.81 16.00 6.22
CA ASP A 245 12.69 15.53 4.85
C ASP A 245 13.71 16.25 3.95
N VAL A 246 13.77 17.58 3.99
CA VAL A 246 14.76 18.38 3.22
C VAL A 246 16.18 18.01 3.62
N SER A 247 16.47 17.87 4.91
CA SER A 247 17.81 17.50 5.39
C SER A 247 18.24 16.10 4.92
N ASN A 248 17.32 15.14 4.86
CA ASN A 248 17.60 13.81 4.33
C ASN A 248 17.94 13.86 2.84
N ILE A 249 17.16 14.60 2.05
CA ILE A 249 17.38 14.78 0.61
C ILE A 249 18.71 15.49 0.35
N ASN A 250 18.97 16.62 1.00
CA ASN A 250 20.23 17.33 0.82
C ASN A 250 21.43 16.42 1.13
N ARG A 251 21.42 15.75 2.29
CA ARG A 251 22.47 14.81 2.69
C ARG A 251 22.72 13.69 1.67
N PHE A 252 21.66 13.16 1.05
CA PHE A 252 21.79 12.11 0.03
C PHE A 252 22.48 12.67 -1.22
N PHE A 253 22.03 13.82 -1.75
CA PHE A 253 22.59 14.40 -2.96
C PHE A 253 24.02 14.91 -2.74
N GLU A 254 24.33 15.53 -1.60
CA GLU A 254 25.69 15.92 -1.21
C GLU A 254 26.67 14.72 -1.20
N LYS A 255 26.25 13.58 -0.63
CA LYS A 255 27.04 12.33 -0.63
C LYS A 255 27.30 11.77 -2.04
N ARG A 256 26.47 12.13 -3.01
CA ARG A 256 26.62 11.79 -4.43
C ARG A 256 27.41 12.86 -5.22
N GLY A 257 27.94 13.88 -4.53
CA GLY A 257 28.76 14.96 -5.15
C GLY A 257 27.91 16.00 -5.88
N ILE A 258 26.59 16.05 -5.63
CA ILE A 258 25.69 17.06 -6.22
C ILE A 258 25.68 18.29 -5.31
N GLU A 259 25.89 19.47 -5.90
CA GLU A 259 25.75 20.74 -5.18
C GLU A 259 24.27 20.97 -4.81
N VAL A 260 24.00 21.21 -3.54
CA VAL A 260 22.66 21.44 -3.02
C VAL A 260 22.51 22.82 -2.41
N LEU A 261 21.31 23.34 -2.40
CA LEU A 261 21.01 24.59 -1.69
C LEU A 261 21.00 24.36 -0.17
N PRO A 262 21.39 25.37 0.65
CA PRO A 262 21.23 25.31 2.09
C PRO A 262 19.80 24.93 2.50
N THR A 263 19.65 24.02 3.48
CA THR A 263 18.34 23.50 3.93
C THR A 263 17.31 24.61 4.22
N ALA A 264 17.73 25.73 4.81
CA ALA A 264 16.85 26.86 5.08
C ALA A 264 16.29 27.48 3.78
N GLN A 265 17.12 27.69 2.77
CA GLN A 265 16.69 28.25 1.48
C GLN A 265 15.74 27.30 0.74
N VAL A 266 16.00 25.98 0.80
CA VAL A 266 15.09 24.98 0.22
C VAL A 266 13.73 25.04 0.90
N ILE A 267 13.69 25.15 2.23
CA ILE A 267 12.43 25.26 2.99
C ILE A 267 11.67 26.54 2.63
N GLU A 268 12.34 27.67 2.53
CA GLU A 268 11.74 28.95 2.08
C GLU A 268 11.11 28.80 0.69
N LYS A 269 11.85 28.19 -0.25
CA LYS A 269 11.34 27.88 -1.60
C LYS A 269 10.13 26.98 -1.58
N ILE A 270 10.17 25.87 -0.81
CA ILE A 270 9.05 24.93 -0.69
C ILE A 270 7.83 25.61 -0.09
N ARG A 271 7.99 26.49 0.88
CA ARG A 271 6.89 27.20 1.53
C ARG A 271 6.32 28.33 0.68
N GLY A 272 7.09 28.83 -0.28
CA GLY A 272 6.74 30.01 -1.08
C GLY A 272 6.95 31.32 -0.33
N ASP A 273 7.82 31.31 0.68
CA ASP A 273 8.16 32.49 1.48
C ASP A 273 9.23 33.37 0.79
N THR A 274 9.65 32.99 -0.42
CA THR A 274 10.64 33.78 -1.22
C THR A 274 9.99 35.08 -1.66
N LYS A 275 10.55 36.21 -1.19
CA LYS A 275 10.18 37.58 -1.57
C LYS A 275 10.61 37.89 -3.01
#